data_2464225e3b80e16fb14922caad50ca2b
#
_entry.id   2464225e3b80e16fb14922caad50ca2b
#
_cell.length_a   1.000
_cell.length_b   1.000
_cell.length_c   1.000
_cell.angle_alpha   90.00
_cell.angle_beta   90.00
_cell.angle_gamma   90.00
#
_symmetry.space_group_name_H-M   'P 1'
#
loop_
_entity.id
_entity.type
_entity.pdbx_description
1 polymer ?
#
loop_
_entity_poly.entity_id
_entity_poly.type
_entity_poly.pdbx_seq_one_letter_code
_entity_poly.pdbx_strand_id
1 'polypeptide(L)'
;MKAALSARQDKNLVIAGRTSALAIANLDEAVRRAKAYDAAGVDAIFLAGGATVEAVEAVSSAIKTPLILGGGSGPLGDLDWLAARRVRVALQTHAPFSVAVQAVYETLKALRDGVAPRDLKNIASPELMRRVTRADTYQQWTRDFLGAA
;
A
#
# COMPACT_ATOMS: atom_id res chain seq x y z
N MET A 1 -9.44 -4.59 19.46
CA MET A 1 -7.98 -4.62 19.60
C MET A 1 -7.52 -5.45 20.82
N LYS A 2 -8.02 -5.24 22.05
CA LYS A 2 -7.55 -6.01 23.21
C LYS A 2 -7.58 -7.53 23.01
N ALA A 3 -8.67 -8.09 22.46
CA ALA A 3 -8.77 -9.53 22.19
C ALA A 3 -7.70 -10.03 21.18
N ALA A 4 -7.44 -9.25 20.12
CA ALA A 4 -6.41 -9.60 19.15
C ALA A 4 -5.01 -9.60 19.79
N LEU A 5 -4.73 -8.58 20.61
CA LEU A 5 -3.46 -8.50 21.34
C LEU A 5 -3.29 -9.66 22.34
N SER A 6 -4.35 -10.01 23.07
CA SER A 6 -4.32 -11.16 24.00
C SER A 6 -4.14 -12.50 23.29
N ALA A 7 -4.65 -12.64 22.07
CA ALA A 7 -4.53 -13.88 21.28
C ALA A 7 -3.20 -14.01 20.53
N ARG A 8 -2.37 -12.96 20.52
CA ARG A 8 -1.09 -12.96 19.81
C ARG A 8 -0.10 -13.92 20.47
N GLN A 9 0.33 -14.93 19.72
CA GLN A 9 1.33 -15.91 20.16
C GLN A 9 2.75 -15.51 19.73
N ASP A 10 2.89 -15.05 18.49
CA ASP A 10 4.17 -14.53 17.97
C ASP A 10 4.30 -13.04 18.30
N LYS A 11 5.31 -12.70 19.09
CA LYS A 11 5.60 -11.31 19.48
C LYS A 11 6.02 -10.41 18.31
N ASN A 12 6.47 -10.99 17.18
CA ASN A 12 6.84 -10.27 15.97
C ASN A 12 5.63 -9.96 15.07
N LEU A 13 4.46 -10.56 15.36
CA LEU A 13 3.23 -10.25 14.62
C LEU A 13 2.76 -8.83 14.97
N VAL A 14 2.79 -7.94 14.00
CA VAL A 14 2.31 -6.56 14.13
C VAL A 14 0.78 -6.52 14.11
N ILE A 15 0.16 -5.94 15.13
CA ILE A 15 -1.29 -5.72 15.20
C ILE A 15 -1.57 -4.23 15.02
N ALA A 16 -2.17 -3.85 13.89
CA ALA A 16 -2.53 -2.48 13.58
C ALA A 16 -4.02 -2.20 13.83
N GLY A 17 -4.30 -1.16 14.60
CA GLY A 17 -5.63 -0.64 14.79
C GLY A 17 -6.08 0.22 13.60
N ARG A 18 -7.00 -0.26 12.75
CA ARG A 18 -7.47 0.47 11.58
C ARG A 18 -8.75 1.24 11.87
N THR A 19 -8.82 2.50 11.39
CA THR A 19 -10.05 3.29 11.38
C THR A 19 -10.22 4.06 10.09
N SER A 20 -11.47 4.17 9.63
CA SER A 20 -11.87 5.04 8.51
C SER A 20 -12.66 6.27 9.00
N ALA A 21 -12.57 6.61 10.29
CA ALA A 21 -13.38 7.66 10.89
C ALA A 21 -13.21 9.04 10.22
N LEU A 22 -12.02 9.34 9.68
CA LEU A 22 -11.78 10.56 8.91
C LEU A 22 -12.66 10.65 7.66
N ALA A 23 -12.97 9.52 7.03
CA ALA A 23 -13.77 9.48 5.81
C ALA A 23 -15.28 9.38 6.06
N ILE A 24 -15.69 8.74 7.17
CA ILE A 24 -17.11 8.37 7.42
C ILE A 24 -17.73 9.08 8.62
N ALA A 25 -16.95 9.78 9.40
CA ALA A 25 -17.43 10.52 10.58
C ALA A 25 -16.77 11.91 10.63
N ASN A 26 -15.80 12.13 11.53
CA ASN A 26 -15.09 13.40 11.68
C ASN A 26 -13.73 13.20 12.36
N LEU A 27 -12.99 14.31 12.51
CA LEU A 27 -11.67 14.34 13.13
C LEU A 27 -11.70 13.93 14.62
N ASP A 28 -12.67 14.40 15.38
CA ASP A 28 -12.77 14.11 16.81
C ASP A 28 -12.96 12.60 17.05
N GLU A 29 -13.80 11.96 16.26
CA GLU A 29 -14.01 10.52 16.33
C GLU A 29 -12.74 9.75 15.91
N ALA A 30 -12.00 10.23 14.91
CA ALA A 30 -10.73 9.63 14.53
C ALA A 30 -9.69 9.71 15.65
N VAL A 31 -9.56 10.86 16.29
CA VAL A 31 -8.67 11.07 17.45
C VAL A 31 -9.11 10.20 18.64
N ARG A 32 -10.41 10.14 18.91
CA ARG A 32 -10.97 9.32 19.99
C ARG A 32 -10.63 7.83 19.79
N ARG A 33 -10.81 7.31 18.56
CA ARG A 33 -10.46 5.92 18.23
C ARG A 33 -8.96 5.67 18.29
N ALA A 34 -8.15 6.59 17.77
CA ALA A 34 -6.71 6.49 17.82
C ALA A 34 -6.20 6.39 19.27
N LYS A 35 -6.69 7.25 20.17
CA LYS A 35 -6.40 7.17 21.62
C LYS A 35 -6.78 5.82 22.23
N ALA A 36 -7.95 5.29 21.86
CA ALA A 36 -8.40 3.99 22.37
C ALA A 36 -7.54 2.83 21.88
N TYR A 37 -7.03 2.90 20.66
CA TYR A 37 -6.09 1.91 20.11
C TYR A 37 -4.71 2.04 20.73
N ASP A 38 -4.20 3.26 20.89
CA ASP A 38 -2.94 3.54 21.58
C ASP A 38 -2.97 3.00 23.03
N ALA A 39 -4.04 3.30 23.77
CA ALA A 39 -4.25 2.79 25.11
C ALA A 39 -4.43 1.26 25.19
N ALA A 40 -4.89 0.63 24.11
CA ALA A 40 -4.98 -0.83 24.03
C ALA A 40 -3.60 -1.49 23.78
N GLY A 41 -2.59 -0.73 23.34
CA GLY A 41 -1.24 -1.22 23.10
C GLY A 41 -1.04 -1.84 21.71
N VAL A 42 -1.75 -1.36 20.68
CA VAL A 42 -1.50 -1.79 19.30
C VAL A 42 -0.12 -1.34 18.82
N ASP A 43 0.47 -2.06 17.89
CA ASP A 43 1.82 -1.77 17.39
C ASP A 43 1.84 -0.63 16.35
N ALA A 44 0.71 -0.41 15.66
CA ALA A 44 0.51 0.69 14.72
C ALA A 44 -0.96 1.11 14.64
N ILE A 45 -1.21 2.33 14.16
CA ILE A 45 -2.57 2.81 13.88
C ILE A 45 -2.67 3.19 12.42
N PHE A 46 -3.64 2.61 11.72
CA PHE A 46 -3.88 2.83 10.30
C PHE A 46 -5.07 3.77 10.09
N LEU A 47 -4.78 4.98 9.60
CA LEU A 47 -5.79 5.94 9.16
C LEU A 47 -6.13 5.67 7.69
N ALA A 48 -7.27 5.04 7.46
CA ALA A 48 -7.70 4.59 6.14
C ALA A 48 -8.66 5.61 5.50
N GLY A 49 -8.15 6.33 4.51
CA GLY A 49 -8.91 7.37 3.80
C GLY A 49 -9.10 8.67 4.59
N GLY A 50 -9.35 9.77 3.87
CA GLY A 50 -9.63 11.07 4.45
C GLY A 50 -8.48 11.75 5.20
N ALA A 51 -7.24 11.26 5.07
CA ALA A 51 -6.10 11.87 5.75
C ALA A 51 -5.80 13.25 5.15
N THR A 52 -5.77 14.28 6.02
CA THR A 52 -5.33 15.64 5.73
C THR A 52 -4.14 15.98 6.62
N VAL A 53 -3.41 17.04 6.31
CA VAL A 53 -2.32 17.55 7.15
C VAL A 53 -2.81 17.77 8.58
N GLU A 54 -3.92 18.48 8.74
CA GLU A 54 -4.55 18.74 10.02
C GLU A 54 -4.91 17.44 10.79
N ALA A 55 -5.48 16.47 10.10
CA ALA A 55 -5.85 15.21 10.72
C ALA A 55 -4.63 14.41 11.20
N VAL A 56 -3.56 14.37 10.41
CA VAL A 56 -2.31 13.71 10.79
C VAL A 56 -1.67 14.41 11.98
N GLU A 57 -1.67 15.74 12.01
CA GLU A 57 -1.17 16.53 13.15
C GLU A 57 -1.96 16.25 14.42
N ALA A 58 -3.29 16.36 14.35
CA ALA A 58 -4.16 16.14 15.50
C ALA A 58 -4.01 14.73 16.07
N VAL A 59 -4.05 13.70 15.22
CA VAL A 59 -3.90 12.31 15.66
C VAL A 59 -2.50 12.06 16.21
N SER A 60 -1.44 12.46 15.49
CA SER A 60 -0.06 12.21 15.91
C SER A 60 0.29 12.91 17.24
N SER A 61 -0.29 14.08 17.49
CA SER A 61 -0.10 14.79 18.76
C SER A 61 -0.82 14.11 19.92
N ALA A 62 -1.87 13.36 19.66
CA ALA A 62 -2.73 12.75 20.66
C ALA A 62 -2.31 11.34 21.11
N ILE A 63 -1.38 10.70 20.40
CA ILE A 63 -0.94 9.31 20.62
C ILE A 63 0.58 9.17 20.56
N LYS A 64 1.10 8.01 20.91
CA LYS A 64 2.54 7.66 20.80
C LYS A 64 2.80 6.57 19.76
N THR A 65 1.80 5.76 19.45
CA THR A 65 1.87 4.66 18.49
C THR A 65 2.21 5.16 17.08
N PRO A 66 3.05 4.47 16.32
CA PRO A 66 3.33 4.78 14.92
C PRO A 66 2.08 4.77 14.04
N LEU A 67 2.08 5.60 12.99
CA LEU A 67 0.99 5.74 12.04
C LEU A 67 1.28 5.05 10.71
N ILE A 68 0.23 4.50 10.13
CA ILE A 68 0.12 4.07 8.74
C ILE A 68 -0.93 4.95 8.07
N LEU A 69 -0.63 5.51 6.91
CA LEU A 69 -1.58 6.29 6.12
C LEU A 69 -2.04 5.53 4.89
N GLY A 70 -3.32 5.62 4.57
CA GLY A 70 -3.94 5.01 3.40
C GLY A 70 -3.90 5.90 2.15
N GLY A 71 -2.74 6.38 1.81
CA GLY A 71 -2.51 7.31 0.70
C GLY A 71 -2.34 8.76 1.17
N GLY A 72 -1.66 9.54 0.34
CA GLY A 72 -1.44 10.96 0.57
C GLY A 72 -0.89 11.61 -0.69
N SER A 73 -1.25 12.88 -0.91
CA SER A 73 -0.74 13.72 -1.98
C SER A 73 -0.44 15.12 -1.44
N GLY A 74 0.27 15.91 -2.21
CA GLY A 74 0.67 17.24 -1.77
C GLY A 74 1.57 17.20 -0.52
N PRO A 75 1.29 17.97 0.54
CA PRO A 75 2.10 18.00 1.77
C PRO A 75 2.24 16.64 2.45
N LEU A 76 1.30 15.72 2.25
CA LEU A 76 1.39 14.33 2.74
C LEU A 76 2.35 13.45 1.92
N GLY A 77 3.02 14.01 0.91
CA GLY A 77 4.12 13.39 0.19
C GLY A 77 5.51 13.74 0.75
N ASP A 78 5.60 14.69 1.67
CA ASP A 78 6.86 15.07 2.33
C ASP A 78 7.23 14.01 3.39
N LEU A 79 8.28 13.25 3.10
CA LEU A 79 8.71 12.13 3.95
C LEU A 79 9.26 12.58 5.30
N ASP A 80 9.95 13.72 5.36
CA ASP A 80 10.52 14.25 6.60
C ASP A 80 9.38 14.77 7.50
N TRP A 81 8.41 15.46 6.91
CA TRP A 81 7.22 15.91 7.62
C TRP A 81 6.43 14.75 8.20
N LEU A 82 6.25 13.68 7.42
CA LEU A 82 5.58 12.44 7.85
C LEU A 82 6.37 11.73 8.96
N ALA A 83 7.68 11.59 8.80
CA ALA A 83 8.54 10.94 9.77
C ALA A 83 8.52 11.64 11.13
N ALA A 84 8.55 12.98 11.14
CA ALA A 84 8.43 13.79 12.37
C ALA A 84 7.11 13.54 13.13
N ARG A 85 6.06 13.13 12.42
CA ARG A 85 4.73 12.78 12.98
C ARG A 85 4.53 11.29 13.20
N ARG A 86 5.61 10.53 13.25
CA ARG A 86 5.64 9.07 13.46
C ARG A 86 4.89 8.27 12.41
N VAL A 87 4.64 8.83 11.23
CA VAL A 87 4.19 8.03 10.08
C VAL A 87 5.36 7.17 9.62
N ARG A 88 5.18 5.87 9.60
CA ARG A 88 6.21 4.90 9.20
C ARG A 88 5.88 4.20 7.89
N VAL A 89 4.61 4.21 7.51
CA VAL A 89 4.15 3.66 6.24
C VAL A 89 3.15 4.63 5.62
N ALA A 90 3.43 5.11 4.42
CA ALA A 90 2.50 5.85 3.58
C ALA A 90 2.21 5.02 2.34
N LEU A 91 1.01 4.45 2.27
CA LEU A 91 0.60 3.59 1.17
C LEU A 91 0.36 4.43 -0.08
N GLN A 92 0.86 3.96 -1.21
CA GLN A 92 0.45 4.48 -2.49
C GLN A 92 -1.00 4.04 -2.78
N THR A 93 -1.70 4.83 -3.56
CA THR A 93 -3.10 4.51 -3.92
C THR A 93 -3.19 3.22 -4.75
N HIS A 94 -4.41 2.75 -5.00
CA HIS A 94 -4.66 1.61 -5.90
C HIS A 94 -4.52 1.97 -7.39
N ALA A 95 -3.95 3.14 -7.71
CA ALA A 95 -3.74 3.60 -9.08
C ALA A 95 -3.04 2.58 -10.00
N PRO A 96 -1.98 1.84 -9.56
CA PRO A 96 -1.35 0.83 -10.41
C PRO A 96 -2.32 -0.25 -10.89
N PHE A 97 -3.25 -0.69 -10.04
CA PHE A 97 -4.29 -1.64 -10.44
C PHE A 97 -5.24 -1.05 -11.48
N SER A 98 -5.73 0.17 -11.26
CA SER A 98 -6.64 0.84 -12.19
C SER A 98 -5.97 1.09 -13.54
N VAL A 99 -4.68 1.45 -13.56
CA VAL A 99 -3.89 1.60 -14.78
C VAL A 99 -3.75 0.26 -15.51
N ALA A 100 -3.48 -0.83 -14.79
CA ALA A 100 -3.40 -2.16 -15.39
C ALA A 100 -4.73 -2.60 -16.02
N VAL A 101 -5.86 -2.35 -15.33
CA VAL A 101 -7.21 -2.63 -15.87
C VAL A 101 -7.46 -1.84 -17.16
N GLN A 102 -7.14 -0.55 -17.16
CA GLN A 102 -7.29 0.30 -18.34
C GLN A 102 -6.43 -0.20 -19.51
N ALA A 103 -5.17 -0.52 -19.26
CA ALA A 103 -4.26 -1.01 -20.29
C ALA A 103 -4.74 -2.34 -20.90
N VAL A 104 -5.24 -3.27 -20.09
CA VAL A 104 -5.80 -4.53 -20.55
C VAL A 104 -7.07 -4.28 -21.39
N TYR A 105 -7.96 -3.42 -20.90
CA TYR A 105 -9.19 -3.05 -21.62
C TYR A 105 -8.90 -2.46 -23.02
N GLU A 106 -7.98 -1.49 -23.07
CA GLU A 106 -7.60 -0.85 -24.35
C GLU A 106 -6.96 -1.86 -25.31
N THR A 107 -6.11 -2.75 -24.80
CA THR A 107 -5.47 -3.79 -25.61
C THR A 107 -6.50 -4.75 -26.20
N LEU A 108 -7.40 -5.27 -25.37
CA LEU A 108 -8.44 -6.19 -25.83
C LEU A 108 -9.40 -5.51 -26.80
N LYS A 109 -9.74 -4.24 -26.57
CA LYS A 109 -10.55 -3.46 -27.48
C LYS A 109 -9.86 -3.29 -28.84
N ALA A 110 -8.58 -2.93 -28.86
CA ALA A 110 -7.81 -2.78 -30.09
C ALA A 110 -7.76 -4.09 -30.91
N LEU A 111 -7.51 -5.23 -30.25
CA LEU A 111 -7.53 -6.55 -30.88
C LEU A 111 -8.92 -6.88 -31.47
N ARG A 112 -10.00 -6.62 -30.75
CA ARG A 112 -11.37 -6.81 -31.22
C ARG A 112 -11.70 -5.94 -32.43
N ASP A 113 -11.16 -4.71 -32.43
CA ASP A 113 -11.36 -3.75 -33.52
C ASP A 113 -10.44 -4.05 -34.75
N GLY A 114 -9.69 -5.16 -34.72
CA GLY A 114 -8.91 -5.67 -35.86
C GLY A 114 -7.45 -5.19 -35.90
N VAL A 115 -6.93 -4.56 -34.84
CA VAL A 115 -5.50 -4.22 -34.76
C VAL A 115 -4.70 -5.50 -34.62
N ALA A 116 -3.70 -5.70 -35.51
CA ALA A 116 -2.86 -6.89 -35.44
C ALA A 116 -1.99 -6.87 -34.16
N PRO A 117 -1.73 -8.04 -33.52
CA PRO A 117 -0.94 -8.09 -32.30
C PRO A 117 0.42 -7.38 -32.37
N ARG A 118 1.07 -7.41 -33.51
CA ARG A 118 2.36 -6.74 -33.76
C ARG A 118 2.27 -5.21 -33.77
N ASP A 119 1.07 -4.66 -33.98
CA ASP A 119 0.81 -3.22 -34.11
C ASP A 119 0.27 -2.62 -32.80
N LEU A 120 0.10 -3.46 -31.77
CA LEU A 120 -0.28 -3.01 -30.43
C LEU A 120 0.77 -2.06 -29.85
N LYS A 121 0.27 -1.05 -29.14
CA LYS A 121 1.11 -0.02 -28.49
C LYS A 121 1.24 -0.31 -26.98
N ASN A 122 2.20 0.36 -26.36
CA ASN A 122 2.45 0.28 -24.92
C ASN A 122 2.78 -1.15 -24.41
N ILE A 123 3.36 -1.97 -25.28
CA ILE A 123 3.85 -3.29 -24.90
C ILE A 123 5.14 -3.12 -24.07
N ALA A 124 5.25 -3.87 -23.00
CA ALA A 124 6.47 -3.91 -22.19
C ALA A 124 7.65 -4.38 -23.04
N SER A 125 8.81 -3.69 -22.92
CA SER A 125 10.01 -4.09 -23.63
C SER A 125 10.48 -5.49 -23.21
N PRO A 126 11.18 -6.24 -24.07
CA PRO A 126 11.75 -7.53 -23.70
C PRO A 126 12.66 -7.46 -22.47
N GLU A 127 13.40 -6.36 -22.31
CA GLU A 127 14.25 -6.12 -21.15
C GLU A 127 13.42 -5.94 -19.86
N LEU A 128 12.35 -5.15 -19.89
CA LEU A 128 11.44 -5.00 -18.75
C LEU A 128 10.82 -6.35 -18.38
N MET A 129 10.31 -7.08 -19.39
CA MET A 129 9.74 -8.42 -19.17
C MET A 129 10.74 -9.37 -18.52
N ARG A 130 11.96 -9.44 -19.05
CA ARG A 130 13.06 -10.28 -18.50
C ARG A 130 13.32 -9.96 -17.03
N ARG A 131 13.37 -8.67 -16.68
CA ARG A 131 13.59 -8.20 -15.30
C ARG A 131 12.44 -8.56 -14.36
N VAL A 132 11.21 -8.23 -14.74
CA VAL A 132 10.04 -8.43 -13.84
C VAL A 132 9.66 -9.90 -13.68
N THR A 133 9.92 -10.73 -14.69
CA THR A 133 9.70 -12.18 -14.62
C THR A 133 10.89 -12.93 -14.01
N ARG A 134 11.99 -12.25 -13.69
CA ARG A 134 13.22 -12.86 -13.18
C ARG A 134 13.76 -13.95 -14.12
N ALA A 135 13.65 -13.75 -15.45
CA ALA A 135 13.97 -14.75 -16.46
C ALA A 135 15.37 -15.35 -16.29
N ASP A 136 16.38 -14.53 -15.94
CA ASP A 136 17.76 -14.99 -15.73
C ASP A 136 17.89 -15.96 -14.57
N THR A 137 17.15 -15.69 -13.47
CA THR A 137 17.12 -16.59 -12.31
C THR A 137 16.50 -17.93 -12.70
N TYR A 138 15.38 -17.93 -13.42
CA TYR A 138 14.73 -19.17 -13.88
C TYR A 138 15.61 -19.94 -14.86
N GLN A 139 16.29 -19.25 -15.79
CA GLN A 139 17.26 -19.88 -16.70
C GLN A 139 18.42 -20.53 -15.94
N GLN A 140 18.93 -19.86 -14.89
CA GLN A 140 19.97 -20.42 -14.06
C GLN A 140 19.47 -21.69 -13.34
N TRP A 141 18.30 -21.63 -12.73
CA TRP A 141 17.70 -22.81 -12.06
C TRP A 141 17.43 -23.96 -13.04
N THR A 142 17.01 -23.67 -14.27
CA THR A 142 16.84 -24.68 -15.32
C THR A 142 18.14 -25.41 -15.61
N ARG A 143 19.26 -24.67 -15.73
CA ARG A 143 20.59 -25.29 -15.88
C ARG A 143 20.99 -26.12 -14.66
N ASP A 144 20.82 -25.55 -13.46
CA ASP A 144 21.32 -26.14 -12.23
C ASP A 144 20.54 -27.41 -11.80
N PHE A 145 19.25 -27.43 -12.07
CA PHE A 145 18.38 -28.48 -11.54
C PHE A 145 17.73 -29.39 -12.60
N LEU A 146 17.65 -28.95 -13.86
CA LEU A 146 16.98 -29.72 -14.92
C LEU A 146 17.95 -30.19 -16.02
N GLY A 147 19.25 -29.87 -15.92
CA GLY A 147 20.24 -30.32 -16.87
C GLY A 147 20.03 -29.85 -18.32
N ALA A 148 19.25 -28.79 -18.53
CA ALA A 148 19.04 -28.20 -19.83
C ALA A 148 20.25 -27.31 -20.19
N ALA A 149 20.87 -27.60 -21.33
CA ALA A 149 21.99 -26.85 -21.89
C ALA A 149 21.52 -25.47 -22.41
#